data_80525d7c8908f9946ae4000dfae2823c
#
_entry.id   80525d7c8908f9946ae4000dfae2823c
#
_cell.length_a   1.000
_cell.length_b   1.000
_cell.length_c   1.000
_cell.angle_alpha   90.00
_cell.angle_beta   90.00
_cell.angle_gamma   90.00
#
_symmetry.space_group_name_H-M   'P 1'
#
loop_
_entity.id
_entity.type
_entity.pdbx_description
1 polymer ?
#
loop_
_entity_poly.entity_id
_entity_poly.type
_entity_poly.pdbx_seq_one_letter_code
_entity_poly.pdbx_strand_id
1 'polypeptide(L)'
;VTTTSQNGFHPIPNRPTPTFGNPDLPPEGRVTTIGNPESLRSDGPHNPVLESQFPSQANPPATDISTQPFFWSSFNISPKRIQNGGWARELTSEDFAISEEIAGVNMHLAPGGIRELHWHQTGEWALMTRGKCRITTLDIFGRPSVEDVEAGDLWFFPAGLPHSLQGLGPDGAEFILAFDDGKQ
;
A
#
# COMPACT_ATOMS: atom_id res chain seq x y z
N VAL A 1 25.04 -28.06 9.20
CA VAL A 1 23.97 -28.48 8.27
C VAL A 1 23.30 -27.21 7.79
N THR A 2 23.71 -26.73 6.61
CA THR A 2 23.15 -25.57 5.95
C THR A 2 21.81 -25.96 5.35
N THR A 3 20.73 -25.45 5.91
CA THR A 3 19.41 -25.53 5.28
C THR A 3 19.33 -24.48 4.19
N THR A 4 19.43 -24.90 2.95
CA THR A 4 19.10 -24.08 1.78
C THR A 4 17.58 -23.88 1.77
N SER A 5 17.17 -22.63 1.93
CA SER A 5 15.79 -22.21 1.63
C SER A 5 15.47 -22.50 0.17
N GLN A 6 14.44 -23.28 -0.08
CA GLN A 6 14.03 -23.69 -1.44
C GLN A 6 13.06 -22.72 -2.11
N ASN A 7 12.91 -21.50 -1.60
CA ASN A 7 12.12 -20.46 -2.26
C ASN A 7 13.07 -19.37 -2.78
N GLY A 8 13.31 -19.43 -4.09
CA GLY A 8 14.37 -18.72 -4.79
C GLY A 8 14.18 -17.21 -4.95
N PHE A 9 13.81 -16.47 -3.90
CA PHE A 9 13.94 -15.03 -3.85
C PHE A 9 15.21 -14.68 -3.08
N HIS A 10 16.31 -14.53 -3.81
CA HIS A 10 17.49 -13.88 -3.25
C HIS A 10 17.29 -12.36 -3.35
N PRO A 11 17.48 -11.60 -2.27
CA PRO A 11 17.57 -10.15 -2.39
C PRO A 11 18.69 -9.82 -3.37
N ILE A 12 18.39 -8.99 -4.38
CA ILE A 12 19.37 -8.55 -5.36
C ILE A 12 20.27 -7.54 -4.64
N PRO A 13 21.56 -7.86 -4.38
CA PRO A 13 22.47 -6.93 -3.74
C PRO A 13 22.67 -5.71 -4.65
N ASN A 14 22.60 -4.51 -4.10
CA ASN A 14 22.84 -3.23 -4.79
C ASN A 14 21.79 -2.83 -5.85
N ARG A 15 20.54 -3.19 -5.67
CA ARG A 15 19.47 -2.61 -6.48
C ARG A 15 19.30 -1.14 -6.11
N PRO A 16 19.44 -0.19 -7.05
CA PRO A 16 19.10 1.19 -6.77
C PRO A 16 17.60 1.25 -6.44
N THR A 17 17.25 1.87 -5.31
CA THR A 17 15.84 2.06 -4.92
C THR A 17 15.15 2.84 -6.03
N PRO A 18 14.10 2.31 -6.66
CA PRO A 18 13.35 3.07 -7.65
C PRO A 18 12.75 4.30 -6.98
N THR A 19 13.07 5.49 -7.46
CA THR A 19 12.41 6.71 -7.04
C THR A 19 11.13 6.84 -7.86
N PHE A 20 10.02 6.34 -7.33
CA PHE A 20 8.70 6.65 -7.86
C PHE A 20 8.28 8.01 -7.28
N GLY A 21 8.25 9.01 -8.12
CA GLY A 21 7.85 10.37 -7.75
C GLY A 21 8.60 11.41 -8.57
N ASN A 22 8.02 12.58 -8.70
CA ASN A 22 8.69 13.71 -9.31
C ASN A 22 9.90 14.11 -8.44
N PRO A 23 11.15 14.07 -8.94
CA PRO A 23 12.34 14.43 -8.17
C PRO A 23 12.36 15.91 -7.75
N ASP A 24 11.53 16.75 -8.37
CA ASP A 24 11.43 18.18 -8.11
C ASP A 24 10.43 18.53 -7.00
N LEU A 25 9.71 17.54 -6.45
CA LEU A 25 8.88 17.78 -5.28
C LEU A 25 9.77 17.84 -4.04
N PRO A 26 9.56 18.85 -3.17
CA PRO A 26 10.29 18.90 -1.92
C PRO A 26 10.06 17.62 -1.12
N PRO A 27 11.01 17.20 -0.27
CA PRO A 27 10.92 15.96 0.51
C PRO A 27 9.87 16.04 1.64
N GLU A 28 8.75 16.69 1.37
CA GLU A 28 7.61 16.78 2.27
C GLU A 28 6.99 15.40 2.41
N GLY A 29 7.07 14.84 3.60
CA GLY A 29 6.47 13.57 3.93
C GLY A 29 7.44 12.42 4.20
N ARG A 30 8.75 12.67 4.27
CA ARG A 30 9.67 11.66 4.83
C ARG A 30 9.42 11.52 6.32
N VAL A 31 8.81 10.42 6.64
CA VAL A 31 8.59 10.08 8.02
C VAL A 31 9.73 9.27 8.54
N THR A 32 10.35 9.80 9.55
CA THR A 32 11.52 9.19 10.14
C THR A 32 11.28 8.58 11.52
N THR A 33 10.04 8.70 12.05
CA THR A 33 9.74 8.22 13.40
C THR A 33 8.29 7.75 13.55
N ILE A 34 8.10 6.64 14.24
CA ILE A 34 6.79 6.17 14.68
C ILE A 34 6.14 7.28 15.52
N GLY A 35 4.89 7.60 15.19
CA GLY A 35 4.15 8.62 15.92
C GLY A 35 4.40 10.06 15.47
N ASN A 36 5.20 10.30 14.41
CA ASN A 36 5.26 11.62 13.81
C ASN A 36 3.99 11.88 12.99
N PRO A 37 3.15 12.86 13.33
CA PRO A 37 1.94 13.18 12.57
C PRO A 37 2.18 13.50 11.10
N GLU A 38 3.34 14.06 10.78
CA GLU A 38 3.73 14.38 9.39
C GLU A 38 3.79 13.11 8.52
N SER A 39 4.14 11.96 9.12
CA SER A 39 4.23 10.68 8.42
C SER A 39 2.89 10.12 7.96
N LEU A 40 1.91 10.39 8.75
CA LEU A 40 0.55 9.95 8.46
C LEU A 40 -0.12 10.87 7.44
N ARG A 41 0.52 11.98 7.09
CA ARG A 41 0.03 12.99 6.15
C ARG A 41 0.54 12.82 4.72
N SER A 42 1.40 11.83 4.45
CA SER A 42 1.70 11.49 3.07
C SER A 42 0.38 11.19 2.34
N ASP A 43 0.11 11.91 1.28
CA ASP A 43 -1.16 11.80 0.57
C ASP A 43 -1.18 10.67 -0.46
N GLY A 44 -0.12 9.87 -0.51
CA GLY A 44 0.05 8.82 -1.50
C GLY A 44 0.58 9.36 -2.84
N PRO A 45 0.41 8.62 -3.92
CA PRO A 45 0.87 9.07 -5.23
C PRO A 45 0.09 10.29 -5.70
N HIS A 46 0.80 11.29 -6.21
CA HIS A 46 0.26 12.54 -6.74
C HIS A 46 0.42 12.62 -8.26
N ASN A 47 -0.59 13.17 -8.91
CA ASN A 47 -0.52 13.57 -10.31
C ASN A 47 -0.93 15.04 -10.44
N PRO A 48 0.03 15.99 -10.38
CA PRO A 48 -0.27 17.42 -10.40
C PRO A 48 -1.05 17.88 -11.65
N VAL A 49 -0.89 17.17 -12.77
CA VAL A 49 -1.64 17.47 -13.99
C VAL A 49 -3.12 17.14 -13.81
N LEU A 50 -3.44 15.96 -13.30
CA LEU A 50 -4.82 15.57 -12.99
C LEU A 50 -5.43 16.46 -11.89
N GLU A 51 -4.69 16.74 -10.85
CA GLU A 51 -5.13 17.59 -9.74
C GLU A 51 -5.48 19.00 -10.23
N SER A 52 -4.69 19.57 -11.14
CA SER A 52 -4.96 20.88 -11.74
C SER A 52 -6.17 20.89 -12.67
N GLN A 53 -6.44 19.76 -13.34
CA GLN A 53 -7.60 19.60 -14.23
C GLN A 53 -8.90 19.32 -13.46
N PHE A 54 -8.77 18.66 -12.31
CA PHE A 54 -9.90 18.22 -11.49
C PHE A 54 -9.70 18.61 -10.01
N PRO A 55 -9.60 19.92 -9.70
CA PRO A 55 -9.25 20.37 -8.35
C PRO A 55 -10.28 19.97 -7.28
N SER A 56 -11.55 19.81 -7.64
CA SER A 56 -12.59 19.36 -6.72
C SER A 56 -12.45 17.86 -6.35
N GLN A 57 -11.77 17.08 -7.17
CA GLN A 57 -11.49 15.67 -6.89
C GLN A 57 -10.21 15.52 -6.05
N ALA A 58 -9.22 16.37 -6.29
CA ALA A 58 -8.00 16.38 -5.49
C ALA A 58 -8.27 16.89 -4.05
N ASN A 59 -9.16 17.88 -3.91
CA ASN A 59 -9.54 18.48 -2.63
C ASN A 59 -11.07 18.63 -2.53
N PRO A 60 -11.80 17.51 -2.42
CA PRO A 60 -13.25 17.55 -2.35
C PRO A 60 -13.70 18.26 -1.08
N PRO A 61 -14.81 19.05 -1.12
CA PRO A 61 -15.44 19.58 0.08
C PRO A 61 -15.81 18.44 1.03
N ALA A 62 -15.80 18.70 2.34
CA ALA A 62 -16.09 17.69 3.36
C ALA A 62 -17.51 17.09 3.26
N THR A 63 -18.40 17.71 2.51
CA THR A 63 -19.79 17.31 2.31
C THR A 63 -20.07 16.83 0.88
N ASP A 64 -19.03 16.72 0.03
CA ASP A 64 -19.24 16.42 -1.36
C ASP A 64 -19.07 14.93 -1.64
N ILE A 65 -20.04 14.38 -2.34
CA ILE A 65 -19.90 13.10 -3.00
C ILE A 65 -19.34 13.42 -4.37
N SER A 66 -18.06 13.15 -4.58
CA SER A 66 -17.38 13.37 -5.82
C SER A 66 -18.14 12.77 -7.00
N THR A 67 -18.47 13.58 -8.00
CA THR A 67 -18.92 13.10 -9.30
C THR A 67 -17.73 12.59 -10.08
N GLN A 68 -17.30 11.37 -9.79
CA GLN A 68 -16.15 10.78 -10.46
C GLN A 68 -16.49 10.37 -11.90
N PRO A 69 -15.53 10.47 -12.82
CA PRO A 69 -15.68 9.87 -14.13
C PRO A 69 -16.00 8.38 -14.03
N PHE A 70 -16.88 7.92 -14.90
CA PHE A 70 -17.38 6.55 -14.89
C PHE A 70 -16.28 5.48 -14.99
N PHE A 71 -15.14 5.77 -15.65
CA PHE A 71 -14.12 4.78 -16.01
C PHE A 71 -12.76 5.01 -15.33
N TRP A 72 -12.60 6.04 -14.51
CA TRP A 72 -11.36 6.27 -13.77
C TRP A 72 -11.63 6.87 -12.38
N SER A 73 -10.71 6.69 -11.49
CA SER A 73 -10.67 7.29 -10.17
C SER A 73 -9.23 7.53 -9.74
N SER A 74 -9.03 8.23 -8.63
CA SER A 74 -7.72 8.50 -8.07
C SER A 74 -7.69 8.18 -6.59
N PHE A 75 -6.62 7.57 -6.10
CA PHE A 75 -6.41 7.40 -4.66
C PHE A 75 -6.36 8.73 -3.90
N ASN A 76 -6.03 9.85 -4.56
CA ASN A 76 -6.03 11.17 -3.91
C ASN A 76 -7.40 11.61 -3.41
N ILE A 77 -8.46 11.11 -4.00
CA ILE A 77 -9.85 11.45 -3.67
C ILE A 77 -10.59 10.35 -2.95
N SER A 78 -9.98 9.15 -2.83
CA SER A 78 -10.59 8.07 -2.06
C SER A 78 -10.53 8.35 -0.55
N PRO A 79 -11.48 7.82 0.22
CA PRO A 79 -11.45 7.94 1.67
C PRO A 79 -10.11 7.49 2.24
N LYS A 80 -9.54 8.29 3.15
CA LYS A 80 -8.29 8.00 3.84
C LYS A 80 -8.57 7.57 5.27
N ARG A 81 -8.31 6.32 5.57
CA ARG A 81 -8.36 5.79 6.92
C ARG A 81 -6.99 5.93 7.57
N ILE A 82 -6.90 6.64 8.70
CA ILE A 82 -5.65 6.88 9.43
C ILE A 82 -5.74 6.19 10.79
N GLN A 83 -4.69 5.45 11.14
CA GLN A 83 -4.53 4.79 12.44
C GLN A 83 -3.11 4.98 12.97
N ASN A 84 -2.87 4.57 14.22
CA ASN A 84 -1.50 4.50 14.73
C ASN A 84 -0.68 3.52 13.88
N GLY A 85 0.41 4.02 13.32
CA GLY A 85 1.31 3.21 12.51
C GLY A 85 1.06 3.23 11.02
N GLY A 86 0.03 3.95 10.49
CA GLY A 86 -0.13 4.05 9.05
C GLY A 86 -1.45 4.61 8.57
N TRP A 87 -1.65 4.56 7.27
CA TRP A 87 -2.91 4.92 6.63
C TRP A 87 -3.19 4.00 5.43
N ALA A 88 -4.46 3.93 5.03
CA ALA A 88 -4.91 3.29 3.81
C ALA A 88 -5.90 4.17 3.06
N ARG A 89 -5.85 4.13 1.75
CA ARG A 89 -6.86 4.65 0.81
C ARG A 89 -7.39 3.48 0.00
N GLU A 90 -8.68 3.33 -0.02
CA GLU A 90 -9.35 2.18 -0.62
C GLU A 90 -10.25 2.68 -1.76
N LEU A 91 -10.27 1.92 -2.85
CA LEU A 91 -11.18 2.10 -3.98
C LEU A 91 -11.88 0.78 -4.22
N THR A 92 -13.09 0.69 -3.75
CA THR A 92 -13.98 -0.46 -3.95
C THR A 92 -15.05 -0.13 -4.99
N SER A 93 -15.89 -1.10 -5.33
CA SER A 93 -17.04 -0.88 -6.21
C SER A 93 -18.07 0.09 -5.63
N GLU A 94 -18.01 0.40 -4.33
CA GLU A 94 -18.85 1.45 -3.71
C GLU A 94 -18.39 2.85 -4.12
N ASP A 95 -17.08 3.05 -4.26
CA ASP A 95 -16.47 4.33 -4.66
C ASP A 95 -16.23 4.42 -6.17
N PHE A 96 -16.04 3.28 -6.83
CA PHE A 96 -15.73 3.15 -8.23
C PHE A 96 -16.57 2.04 -8.88
N ALA A 97 -17.84 2.35 -9.14
CA ALA A 97 -18.89 1.37 -9.45
C ALA A 97 -18.61 0.43 -10.64
N ILE A 98 -17.78 0.84 -11.59
CA ILE A 98 -17.40 -0.01 -12.73
C ILE A 98 -16.41 -1.12 -12.33
N SER A 99 -15.72 -0.98 -11.20
CA SER A 99 -14.70 -1.91 -10.72
C SER A 99 -15.33 -3.03 -9.88
N GLU A 100 -16.18 -3.84 -10.49
CA GLU A 100 -16.94 -4.88 -9.80
C GLU A 100 -16.08 -6.10 -9.43
N GLU A 101 -15.02 -6.36 -10.19
CA GLU A 101 -14.18 -7.56 -10.06
C GLU A 101 -12.82 -7.28 -9.40
N ILE A 102 -12.48 -6.00 -9.21
CA ILE A 102 -11.19 -5.60 -8.63
C ILE A 102 -11.40 -4.44 -7.67
N ALA A 103 -10.84 -4.55 -6.46
CA ALA A 103 -10.63 -3.42 -5.56
C ALA A 103 -9.15 -3.06 -5.49
N GLY A 104 -8.87 -1.79 -5.28
CA GLY A 104 -7.51 -1.28 -5.11
C GLY A 104 -7.31 -0.62 -3.76
N VAL A 105 -6.13 -0.78 -3.18
CA VAL A 105 -5.73 -0.10 -1.94
C VAL A 105 -4.35 0.49 -2.11
N ASN A 106 -4.17 1.76 -1.72
CA ASN A 106 -2.87 2.31 -1.44
C ASN A 106 -2.68 2.37 0.08
N MET A 107 -1.64 1.69 0.58
CA MET A 107 -1.35 1.59 2.01
C MET A 107 0.04 2.12 2.33
N HIS A 108 0.13 2.82 3.44
CA HIS A 108 1.38 3.26 4.04
C HIS A 108 1.48 2.75 5.49
N LEU A 109 2.61 2.14 5.82
CA LEU A 109 3.00 1.78 7.18
C LEU A 109 4.19 2.62 7.59
N ALA A 110 4.06 3.35 8.69
CA ALA A 110 5.16 4.08 9.30
C ALA A 110 6.28 3.10 9.74
N PRO A 111 7.51 3.59 10.00
CA PRO A 111 8.55 2.76 10.59
C PRO A 111 8.07 2.04 11.86
N GLY A 112 8.11 0.70 11.85
CA GLY A 112 7.57 -0.15 12.93
C GLY A 112 6.05 -0.27 12.98
N GLY A 113 5.32 0.45 12.13
CA GLY A 113 3.87 0.30 12.00
C GLY A 113 3.51 -1.10 11.50
N ILE A 114 2.46 -1.69 12.05
CA ILE A 114 2.04 -3.05 11.75
C ILE A 114 0.60 -3.05 11.25
N ARG A 115 0.37 -3.71 10.12
CA ARG A 115 -0.92 -4.25 9.76
C ARG A 115 -1.00 -5.64 10.37
N GLU A 116 -1.83 -5.79 11.36
CA GLU A 116 -1.91 -6.98 12.20
C GLU A 116 -2.24 -8.23 11.38
N LEU A 117 -2.07 -9.40 11.99
CA LEU A 117 -2.39 -10.69 11.40
C LEU A 117 -3.87 -10.76 11.01
N HIS A 118 -4.14 -10.96 9.75
CA HIS A 118 -5.47 -11.03 9.16
C HIS A 118 -5.44 -11.90 7.91
N TRP A 119 -6.59 -12.12 7.30
CA TRP A 119 -6.76 -12.80 6.02
C TRP A 119 -7.92 -12.19 5.26
N HIS A 120 -7.99 -12.45 3.96
CA HIS A 120 -9.07 -12.03 3.07
C HIS A 120 -9.76 -13.25 2.47
N GLN A 121 -11.03 -13.09 2.07
CA GLN A 121 -11.74 -14.08 1.25
C GLN A 121 -11.26 -14.07 -0.20
N THR A 122 -10.62 -12.99 -0.60
CA THR A 122 -10.06 -12.72 -1.92
C THR A 122 -8.56 -12.99 -1.96
N GLY A 123 -8.01 -13.15 -3.15
CA GLY A 123 -6.57 -13.06 -3.37
C GLY A 123 -6.09 -11.61 -3.26
N GLU A 124 -4.94 -11.40 -2.65
CA GLU A 124 -4.28 -10.10 -2.56
C GLU A 124 -2.99 -10.11 -3.36
N TRP A 125 -2.94 -9.30 -4.41
CA TRP A 125 -1.74 -9.01 -5.17
C TRP A 125 -1.19 -7.65 -4.75
N ALA A 126 0.13 -7.51 -4.62
CA ALA A 126 0.72 -6.27 -4.16
C ALA A 126 2.02 -5.89 -4.88
N LEU A 127 2.24 -4.58 -4.99
CA LEU A 127 3.46 -3.97 -5.50
C LEU A 127 4.02 -2.99 -4.47
N MET A 128 5.25 -3.24 -4.02
CA MET A 128 5.98 -2.32 -3.17
C MET A 128 6.41 -1.09 -3.97
N THR A 129 5.93 0.09 -3.60
CA THR A 129 6.24 1.34 -4.33
C THR A 129 7.34 2.14 -3.65
N ARG A 130 7.46 2.04 -2.31
CA ARG A 130 8.45 2.80 -1.54
C ARG A 130 8.79 2.13 -0.22
N GLY A 131 10.07 2.27 0.19
CA GLY A 131 10.56 1.82 1.48
C GLY A 131 10.74 0.30 1.57
N LYS A 132 10.51 -0.26 2.74
CA LYS A 132 10.74 -1.68 3.03
C LYS A 132 9.66 -2.23 3.97
N CYS A 133 9.22 -3.46 3.71
CA CYS A 133 8.19 -4.13 4.48
C CYS A 133 8.64 -5.54 4.87
N ARG A 134 8.34 -5.94 6.10
CA ARG A 134 8.40 -7.33 6.53
C ARG A 134 7.04 -7.96 6.38
N ILE A 135 6.99 -9.06 5.66
CA ILE A 135 5.82 -9.88 5.46
C ILE A 135 5.96 -11.12 6.32
N THR A 136 4.93 -11.43 7.11
CA THR A 136 4.84 -12.69 7.84
C THR A 136 3.57 -13.41 7.39
N THR A 137 3.68 -14.68 6.99
CA THR A 137 2.55 -15.54 6.64
C THR A 137 2.50 -16.77 7.53
N LEU A 138 1.33 -17.36 7.67
CA LEU A 138 1.15 -18.65 8.36
C LEU A 138 0.61 -19.67 7.37
N ASP A 139 1.23 -20.86 7.33
CA ASP A 139 0.68 -21.98 6.58
C ASP A 139 -0.49 -22.65 7.31
N ILE A 140 -1.11 -23.65 6.69
CA ILE A 140 -2.25 -24.41 7.27
C ILE A 140 -1.90 -25.14 8.57
N PHE A 141 -0.62 -25.30 8.88
CA PHE A 141 -0.13 -25.90 10.13
C PHE A 141 0.28 -24.85 11.18
N GLY A 142 0.08 -23.56 10.87
CA GLY A 142 0.48 -22.44 11.74
C GLY A 142 1.99 -22.16 11.74
N ARG A 143 2.74 -22.68 10.76
CA ARG A 143 4.18 -22.40 10.65
C ARG A 143 4.40 -21.06 9.98
N PRO A 144 5.22 -20.17 10.55
CA PRO A 144 5.48 -18.86 9.96
C PRO A 144 6.49 -18.95 8.82
N SER A 145 6.29 -18.10 7.80
CA SER A 145 7.31 -17.65 6.85
C SER A 145 7.49 -16.15 6.99
N VAL A 146 8.72 -15.67 6.93
CA VAL A 146 9.05 -14.24 7.10
C VAL A 146 9.98 -13.82 5.98
N GLU A 147 9.56 -12.79 5.25
CA GLU A 147 10.32 -12.22 4.13
C GLU A 147 10.34 -10.69 4.22
N ASP A 148 11.47 -10.08 3.88
CA ASP A 148 11.60 -8.63 3.76
C ASP A 148 11.59 -8.25 2.27
N VAL A 149 10.69 -7.37 1.90
CA VAL A 149 10.50 -6.86 0.54
C VAL A 149 10.80 -5.36 0.48
N GLU A 150 11.25 -4.88 -0.68
CA GLU A 150 11.57 -3.48 -0.91
C GLU A 150 10.97 -2.96 -2.23
N ALA A 151 11.09 -1.66 -2.46
CA ALA A 151 10.49 -1.02 -3.63
C ALA A 151 10.82 -1.75 -4.94
N GLY A 152 9.77 -2.09 -5.70
CA GLY A 152 9.82 -2.88 -6.95
C GLY A 152 9.55 -4.37 -6.76
N ASP A 153 9.47 -4.86 -5.52
CA ASP A 153 9.10 -6.24 -5.26
C ASP A 153 7.59 -6.43 -5.31
N LEU A 154 7.20 -7.67 -5.61
CA LEU A 154 5.82 -8.11 -5.70
C LEU A 154 5.58 -9.25 -4.71
N TRP A 155 4.35 -9.31 -4.17
CA TRP A 155 3.89 -10.49 -3.45
C TRP A 155 2.45 -10.84 -3.81
N PHE A 156 2.06 -12.04 -3.48
CA PHE A 156 0.70 -12.52 -3.64
C PHE A 156 0.29 -13.39 -2.45
N PHE A 157 -0.84 -13.06 -1.86
CA PHE A 157 -1.47 -13.88 -0.84
C PHE A 157 -2.71 -14.56 -1.43
N PRO A 158 -2.72 -15.89 -1.52
CA PRO A 158 -3.95 -16.61 -1.84
C PRO A 158 -5.07 -16.32 -0.83
N ALA A 159 -6.30 -16.43 -1.28
CA ALA A 159 -7.47 -16.33 -0.43
C ALA A 159 -7.33 -17.19 0.83
N GLY A 160 -7.63 -16.61 1.99
CA GLY A 160 -7.56 -17.28 3.28
C GLY A 160 -6.16 -17.44 3.89
N LEU A 161 -5.09 -16.98 3.25
CA LEU A 161 -3.75 -17.03 3.82
C LEU A 161 -3.58 -15.98 4.92
N PRO A 162 -3.37 -16.37 6.20
CA PRO A 162 -3.10 -15.40 7.25
C PRO A 162 -1.74 -14.73 7.03
N HIS A 163 -1.76 -13.38 7.11
CA HIS A 163 -0.56 -12.59 6.92
C HIS A 163 -0.56 -11.32 7.77
N SER A 164 0.63 -10.79 8.02
CA SER A 164 0.86 -9.48 8.62
C SER A 164 1.97 -8.74 7.89
N LEU A 165 1.93 -7.42 7.98
CA LEU A 165 2.85 -6.52 7.28
C LEU A 165 3.42 -5.52 8.29
N GLN A 166 4.74 -5.28 8.25
CA GLN A 166 5.40 -4.32 9.11
C GLN A 166 6.29 -3.38 8.31
N GLY A 167 6.07 -2.08 8.43
CA GLY A 167 6.95 -1.07 7.87
C GLY A 167 8.34 -1.10 8.52
N LEU A 168 9.40 -1.18 7.72
CA LEU A 168 10.78 -1.25 8.18
C LEU A 168 11.57 0.00 7.83
N GLY A 169 12.76 0.11 8.46
CA GLY A 169 13.73 1.17 8.18
C GLY A 169 13.24 2.55 8.57
N PRO A 170 13.93 3.61 8.15
CA PRO A 170 13.56 4.97 8.52
C PRO A 170 12.31 5.49 7.79
N ASP A 171 12.00 4.95 6.61
CA ASP A 171 10.94 5.44 5.73
C ASP A 171 9.62 4.67 5.84
N GLY A 172 9.61 3.52 6.53
CA GLY A 172 8.45 2.63 6.55
C GLY A 172 8.23 1.95 5.20
N ALA A 173 6.97 1.74 4.84
CA ALA A 173 6.57 1.04 3.64
C ALA A 173 5.36 1.71 2.97
N GLU A 174 5.37 1.81 1.65
CA GLU A 174 4.21 2.19 0.86
C GLU A 174 4.04 1.21 -0.31
N PHE A 175 2.81 0.75 -0.53
CA PHE A 175 2.51 -0.28 -1.51
C PHE A 175 1.08 -0.18 -2.01
N ILE A 176 0.88 -0.70 -3.22
CA ILE A 176 -0.43 -0.82 -3.86
C ILE A 176 -0.87 -2.28 -3.76
N LEU A 177 -2.12 -2.48 -3.36
CA LEU A 177 -2.78 -3.77 -3.31
C LEU A 177 -3.87 -3.84 -4.38
N ALA A 178 -4.06 -5.02 -4.95
CA ALA A 178 -5.19 -5.34 -5.80
C ALA A 178 -5.83 -6.64 -5.30
N PHE A 179 -7.14 -6.58 -5.12
CA PHE A 179 -7.96 -7.72 -4.71
C PHE A 179 -8.83 -8.17 -5.87
N ASP A 180 -9.10 -9.45 -5.98
CA ASP A 180 -9.92 -10.05 -7.03
C ASP A 180 -11.44 -10.05 -6.72
N ASP A 181 -11.89 -9.03 -6.01
CA ASP A 181 -13.29 -8.70 -5.74
C ASP A 181 -13.41 -7.19 -5.54
N GLY A 182 -14.35 -6.55 -6.19
CA GLY A 182 -14.57 -5.12 -6.08
C GLY A 182 -15.13 -4.65 -4.74
N LYS A 183 -15.57 -5.56 -3.87
CA LYS A 183 -16.17 -5.26 -2.57
C LYS A 183 -15.22 -5.46 -1.39
N GLN A 184 -13.96 -5.72 -1.68
CA GLN A 184 -12.96 -5.96 -0.66
C GLN A 184 -12.91 -4.89 0.42
#